data_ada144c055fadceac43220cda27dc29f
#
_entry.id   ada144c055fadceac43220cda27dc29f
#
_cell.length_a   1.000
_cell.length_b   1.000
_cell.length_c   1.000
_cell.angle_alpha   90.00
_cell.angle_beta   90.00
_cell.angle_gamma   90.00
#
_symmetry.space_group_name_H-M   'P 1'
#
loop_
_entity.id
_entity.type
_entity.pdbx_description
1 polymer ?
#
loop_
_entity_poly.entity_id
_entity_poly.type
_entity_poly.pdbx_seq_one_letter_code
_entity_poly.pdbx_strand_id
1 'polypeptide(L)'
;KQLSGGQKQRVSMAGVMIDDVDILLFDEPLANLDPATGKKAIALIDRIQKEQKKTIVIIEHRLEDVLYKDVDRIVVVGDGTIVADMKPDDLLVGNILEEQGIREPLYVTALKHAGCTITAQDHPQHVETMNFEPYKTQVREWFETTQIPQKQETQEKVLKVDHLHFSYQPEKAILSDISFDVKKGEMISIVGKNGAGKTTLSNLICGFLEPSKGKIELNGNDISPLSVKERGEHIGIVMQNPNQMISKPMIYEEVA
;
A
#
# COMPACT_ATOMS: atom_id res chain seq x y z
N LYS A 1 -15.47 -13.08 18.32
CA LYS A 1 -14.22 -12.47 17.79
C LYS A 1 -14.53 -11.95 16.40
N GLN A 2 -14.31 -10.67 16.13
CA GLN A 2 -14.48 -10.12 14.80
C GLN A 2 -13.28 -10.55 13.95
N LEU A 3 -13.56 -11.00 12.72
CA LEU A 3 -12.53 -11.35 11.74
C LEU A 3 -11.83 -10.09 11.22
N SER A 4 -10.52 -10.16 11.00
CA SER A 4 -9.79 -9.11 10.28
C SER A 4 -10.25 -9.02 8.82
N GLY A 5 -10.00 -7.88 8.15
CA GLY A 5 -10.35 -7.70 6.73
C GLY A 5 -9.88 -8.86 5.84
N GLY A 6 -8.60 -9.25 5.96
CA GLY A 6 -8.07 -10.38 5.21
C GLY A 6 -8.63 -11.76 5.61
N GLN A 7 -9.13 -11.92 6.86
CA GLN A 7 -9.83 -13.14 7.25
C GLN A 7 -11.23 -13.19 6.65
N LYS A 8 -11.96 -12.05 6.65
CA LYS A 8 -13.27 -11.95 6.01
C LYS A 8 -13.18 -12.27 4.52
N GLN A 9 -12.18 -11.73 3.83
CA GLN A 9 -11.96 -11.96 2.41
C GLN A 9 -11.67 -13.43 2.09
N ARG A 10 -10.82 -14.11 2.90
CA ARG A 10 -10.59 -15.55 2.74
C ARG A 10 -11.84 -16.39 2.96
N VAL A 11 -12.69 -16.02 3.91
CA VAL A 11 -13.98 -16.69 4.14
C VAL A 11 -14.92 -16.45 2.96
N SER A 12 -14.98 -15.23 2.42
CA SER A 12 -15.78 -14.93 1.23
C SER A 12 -15.31 -15.74 0.02
N MET A 13 -13.98 -15.78 -0.23
CA MET A 13 -13.41 -16.63 -1.29
C MET A 13 -13.76 -18.11 -1.11
N ALA A 14 -13.65 -18.64 0.12
CA ALA A 14 -14.02 -20.02 0.40
C ALA A 14 -15.51 -20.28 0.14
N GLY A 15 -16.39 -19.32 0.44
CA GLY A 15 -17.83 -19.44 0.17
C GLY A 15 -18.13 -19.58 -1.33
N VAL A 16 -17.51 -18.72 -2.17
CA VAL A 16 -17.70 -18.78 -3.62
C VAL A 16 -17.13 -20.06 -4.25
N MET A 17 -16.10 -20.65 -3.62
CA MET A 17 -15.48 -21.89 -4.09
C MET A 17 -16.28 -23.17 -3.78
N ILE A 18 -17.33 -23.09 -2.96
CA ILE A 18 -18.19 -24.25 -2.64
C ILE A 18 -19.07 -24.60 -3.85
N ASP A 19 -19.46 -23.59 -4.62
CA ASP A 19 -20.28 -23.78 -5.82
C ASP A 19 -19.41 -24.16 -7.02
N ASP A 20 -19.86 -25.11 -7.83
CA ASP A 20 -19.16 -25.51 -9.05
C ASP A 20 -19.50 -24.55 -10.20
N VAL A 21 -18.89 -23.36 -10.16
CA VAL A 21 -19.04 -22.32 -11.18
C VAL A 21 -17.91 -22.39 -12.20
N ASP A 22 -18.19 -22.02 -13.45
CA ASP A 22 -17.20 -22.02 -14.53
C ASP A 22 -16.29 -20.80 -14.51
N ILE A 23 -16.83 -19.65 -14.07
CA ILE A 23 -16.14 -18.36 -14.07
C ILE A 23 -16.14 -17.80 -12.64
N LEU A 24 -14.96 -17.42 -12.18
CA LEU A 24 -14.76 -16.70 -10.93
C LEU A 24 -14.37 -15.24 -11.22
N LEU A 25 -15.14 -14.31 -10.71
CA LEU A 25 -14.86 -12.89 -10.81
C LEU A 25 -14.46 -12.36 -9.45
N PHE A 26 -13.29 -11.74 -9.39
CA PHE A 26 -12.73 -11.10 -8.19
C PHE A 26 -12.67 -9.59 -8.42
N ASP A 27 -13.43 -8.85 -7.62
CA ASP A 27 -13.44 -7.39 -7.64
C ASP A 27 -12.58 -6.87 -6.48
N GLU A 28 -11.47 -6.24 -6.82
CA GLU A 28 -10.44 -5.73 -5.89
C GLU A 28 -10.04 -6.72 -4.77
N PRO A 29 -9.66 -7.98 -5.11
CA PRO A 29 -9.36 -8.99 -4.10
C PRO A 29 -8.17 -8.65 -3.20
N LEU A 30 -7.38 -7.65 -3.56
CA LEU A 30 -6.20 -7.21 -2.82
C LEU A 30 -6.48 -5.98 -1.95
N ALA A 31 -7.68 -5.41 -2.00
CA ALA A 31 -8.06 -4.28 -1.17
C ALA A 31 -7.86 -4.59 0.33
N ASN A 32 -7.26 -3.65 1.05
CA ASN A 32 -6.97 -3.79 2.49
C ASN A 32 -6.04 -4.95 2.90
N LEU A 33 -5.37 -5.60 1.96
CA LEU A 33 -4.33 -6.58 2.25
C LEU A 33 -2.95 -5.92 2.28
N ASP A 34 -2.12 -6.37 3.21
CA ASP A 34 -0.69 -6.05 3.15
C ASP A 34 -0.02 -6.81 1.98
N PRO A 35 1.13 -6.35 1.46
CA PRO A 35 1.76 -6.93 0.27
C PRO A 35 2.02 -8.44 0.38
N ALA A 36 2.42 -8.94 1.55
CA ALA A 36 2.70 -10.37 1.75
C ALA A 36 1.40 -11.21 1.71
N THR A 37 0.31 -10.68 2.28
CA THR A 37 -1.00 -11.31 2.22
C THR A 37 -1.60 -11.22 0.83
N GLY A 38 -1.40 -10.10 0.11
CA GLY A 38 -1.80 -9.92 -1.29
C GLY A 38 -1.16 -10.96 -2.21
N LYS A 39 0.16 -11.16 -2.13
CA LYS A 39 0.86 -12.20 -2.89
C LYS A 39 0.33 -13.61 -2.62
N LYS A 40 -0.02 -13.93 -1.36
CA LYS A 40 -0.65 -15.21 -1.03
C LYS A 40 -2.06 -15.35 -1.62
N ALA A 41 -2.83 -14.27 -1.70
CA ALA A 41 -4.15 -14.28 -2.32
C ALA A 41 -4.05 -14.56 -3.83
N ILE A 42 -3.16 -13.85 -4.55
CA ILE A 42 -2.92 -14.10 -5.97
C ILE A 42 -2.39 -15.52 -6.21
N ALA A 43 -1.46 -16.00 -5.39
CA ALA A 43 -0.98 -17.39 -5.50
C ALA A 43 -2.09 -18.44 -5.27
N LEU A 44 -3.06 -18.14 -4.40
CA LEU A 44 -4.23 -19.00 -4.21
C LEU A 44 -5.14 -18.99 -5.45
N ILE A 45 -5.42 -17.81 -6.01
CA ILE A 45 -6.22 -17.63 -7.22
C ILE A 45 -5.57 -18.38 -8.40
N ASP A 46 -4.27 -18.22 -8.62
CA ASP A 46 -3.48 -18.94 -9.63
C ASP A 46 -3.60 -20.47 -9.46
N ARG A 47 -3.48 -20.96 -8.22
CA ARG A 47 -3.63 -22.39 -7.93
C ARG A 47 -5.04 -22.90 -8.27
N ILE A 48 -6.10 -22.14 -7.94
CA ILE A 48 -7.49 -22.49 -8.28
C ILE A 48 -7.63 -22.59 -9.80
N GLN A 49 -7.11 -21.62 -10.55
CA GLN A 49 -7.16 -21.63 -12.01
C GLN A 49 -6.48 -22.88 -12.56
N LYS A 50 -5.28 -23.22 -12.09
CA LYS A 50 -4.48 -24.35 -12.61
C LYS A 50 -5.05 -25.72 -12.20
N GLU A 51 -5.45 -25.91 -10.94
CA GLU A 51 -5.93 -27.19 -10.42
C GLU A 51 -7.37 -27.48 -10.82
N GLN A 52 -8.25 -26.48 -10.83
CA GLN A 52 -9.68 -26.64 -11.12
C GLN A 52 -10.07 -26.24 -12.54
N LYS A 53 -9.12 -25.73 -13.32
CA LYS A 53 -9.33 -25.24 -14.71
C LYS A 53 -10.47 -24.21 -14.82
N LYS A 54 -10.64 -23.39 -13.79
CA LYS A 54 -11.65 -22.31 -13.77
C LYS A 54 -11.17 -21.12 -14.59
N THR A 55 -12.11 -20.45 -15.23
CA THR A 55 -11.85 -19.13 -15.84
C THR A 55 -11.84 -18.07 -14.74
N ILE A 56 -10.79 -17.24 -14.70
CA ILE A 56 -10.61 -16.22 -13.67
C ILE A 56 -10.63 -14.84 -14.32
N VAL A 57 -11.42 -13.94 -13.75
CA VAL A 57 -11.40 -12.51 -14.06
C VAL A 57 -11.07 -11.75 -12.77
N ILE A 58 -10.00 -10.96 -12.79
CA ILE A 58 -9.58 -10.12 -11.66
C ILE A 58 -9.70 -8.67 -12.07
N ILE A 59 -10.48 -7.88 -11.34
CA ILE A 59 -10.55 -6.43 -11.46
C ILE A 59 -9.61 -5.86 -10.40
N GLU A 60 -8.58 -5.15 -10.81
CA GLU A 60 -7.57 -4.57 -9.90
C GLU A 60 -6.89 -3.35 -10.53
N HIS A 61 -6.50 -2.42 -9.70
CA HIS A 61 -5.72 -1.26 -10.08
C HIS A 61 -4.23 -1.40 -9.73
N ARG A 62 -3.86 -2.40 -8.91
CA ARG A 62 -2.48 -2.72 -8.52
C ARG A 62 -1.89 -3.81 -9.41
N LEU A 63 -1.59 -3.44 -10.65
CA LEU A 63 -1.14 -4.36 -11.68
C LEU A 63 0.10 -5.17 -11.27
N GLU A 64 1.09 -4.55 -10.63
CA GLU A 64 2.31 -5.22 -10.15
C GLU A 64 2.02 -6.39 -9.20
N ASP A 65 1.00 -6.26 -8.35
CA ASP A 65 0.61 -7.33 -7.43
C ASP A 65 -0.05 -8.50 -8.16
N VAL A 66 -0.85 -8.22 -9.21
CA VAL A 66 -1.49 -9.25 -10.05
C VAL A 66 -0.45 -10.00 -10.88
N LEU A 67 0.51 -9.27 -11.45
CA LEU A 67 1.60 -9.81 -12.27
C LEU A 67 2.62 -10.64 -11.45
N TYR A 68 2.42 -10.80 -10.15
CA TYR A 68 3.16 -11.78 -9.34
C TYR A 68 2.96 -13.22 -9.83
N LYS A 69 1.89 -13.49 -10.58
CA LYS A 69 1.62 -14.76 -11.27
C LYS A 69 1.33 -14.52 -12.75
N ASP A 70 1.40 -15.60 -13.52
CA ASP A 70 1.09 -15.56 -14.96
C ASP A 70 -0.34 -15.06 -15.18
N VAL A 71 -0.47 -14.13 -16.11
CA VAL A 71 -1.74 -13.58 -16.58
C VAL A 71 -1.77 -13.72 -18.09
N ASP A 72 -2.83 -14.33 -18.63
CA ASP A 72 -2.92 -14.57 -20.07
C ASP A 72 -3.17 -13.28 -20.86
N ARG A 73 -3.98 -12.36 -20.28
CA ARG A 73 -4.45 -11.16 -20.96
C ARG A 73 -4.82 -10.06 -19.97
N ILE A 74 -4.52 -8.82 -20.33
CA ILE A 74 -4.92 -7.64 -19.57
C ILE A 74 -5.84 -6.80 -20.44
N VAL A 75 -7.00 -6.43 -19.89
CA VAL A 75 -7.94 -5.48 -20.46
C VAL A 75 -7.84 -4.18 -19.68
N VAL A 76 -7.45 -3.11 -20.33
CA VAL A 76 -7.41 -1.76 -19.74
C VAL A 76 -8.68 -1.02 -20.10
N VAL A 77 -9.38 -0.54 -19.08
CA VAL A 77 -10.60 0.24 -19.22
C VAL A 77 -10.31 1.71 -18.87
N GLY A 78 -10.63 2.62 -19.78
CA GLY A 78 -10.52 4.07 -19.59
C GLY A 78 -11.74 4.77 -20.18
N ASP A 79 -12.26 5.77 -19.49
CA ASP A 79 -13.42 6.57 -19.91
C ASP A 79 -14.64 5.75 -20.40
N GLY A 80 -14.89 4.61 -19.73
CA GLY A 80 -16.01 3.72 -20.02
C GLY A 80 -15.82 2.85 -21.28
N THR A 81 -14.62 2.81 -21.85
CA THR A 81 -14.29 2.02 -23.05
C THR A 81 -13.07 1.12 -22.81
N ILE A 82 -12.89 0.11 -23.66
CA ILE A 82 -11.66 -0.69 -23.66
C ILE A 82 -10.59 0.10 -24.43
N VAL A 83 -9.52 0.48 -23.73
CA VAL A 83 -8.38 1.21 -24.28
C VAL A 83 -7.32 0.23 -24.81
N ALA A 84 -7.15 -0.91 -24.12
CA ALA A 84 -6.24 -1.98 -24.55
C ALA A 84 -6.80 -3.35 -24.16
N ASP A 85 -6.47 -4.36 -24.98
CA ASP A 85 -6.77 -5.77 -24.75
C ASP A 85 -5.62 -6.59 -25.33
N MET A 86 -4.63 -6.93 -24.51
CA MET A 86 -3.38 -7.53 -24.98
C MET A 86 -2.67 -8.37 -23.91
N LYS A 87 -1.60 -9.03 -24.31
CA LYS A 87 -0.74 -9.75 -23.36
C LYS A 87 0.02 -8.80 -22.44
N PRO A 88 0.37 -9.23 -21.22
CA PRO A 88 1.11 -8.41 -20.26
C PRO A 88 2.42 -7.84 -20.83
N ASP A 89 3.22 -8.66 -21.51
CA ASP A 89 4.49 -8.22 -22.08
C ASP A 89 4.31 -7.10 -23.11
N ASP A 90 3.30 -7.20 -23.97
CA ASP A 90 2.98 -6.18 -24.97
C ASP A 90 2.50 -4.88 -24.33
N LEU A 91 1.71 -4.97 -23.26
CA LEU A 91 1.19 -3.81 -22.54
C LEU A 91 2.31 -3.03 -21.83
N LEU A 92 3.24 -3.75 -21.18
CA LEU A 92 4.31 -3.15 -20.39
C LEU A 92 5.38 -2.43 -21.21
N VAL A 93 5.49 -2.74 -22.50
CA VAL A 93 6.43 -2.04 -23.42
C VAL A 93 5.91 -0.67 -23.80
N GLY A 94 4.58 -0.51 -23.91
CA GLY A 94 3.93 0.74 -24.31
C GLY A 94 3.78 1.74 -23.16
N ASN A 95 3.10 2.86 -23.42
CA ASN A 95 2.84 3.91 -22.44
C ASN A 95 1.36 3.98 -22.03
N ILE A 96 0.54 3.02 -22.47
CA ILE A 96 -0.92 3.01 -22.22
C ILE A 96 -1.24 3.10 -20.72
N LEU A 97 -0.47 2.38 -19.88
CA LEU A 97 -0.69 2.40 -18.43
C LEU A 97 -0.44 3.79 -17.84
N GLU A 98 0.66 4.45 -18.22
CA GLU A 98 0.99 5.81 -17.79
C GLU A 98 -0.07 6.81 -18.25
N GLU A 99 -0.50 6.73 -19.53
CA GLU A 99 -1.53 7.58 -20.12
C GLU A 99 -2.89 7.43 -19.40
N GLN A 100 -3.18 6.24 -18.88
CA GLN A 100 -4.38 5.96 -18.08
C GLN A 100 -4.20 6.17 -16.58
N GLY A 101 -3.03 6.67 -16.13
CA GLY A 101 -2.73 6.88 -14.72
C GLY A 101 -2.61 5.59 -13.91
N ILE A 102 -2.39 4.46 -14.56
CA ILE A 102 -2.20 3.15 -13.94
C ILE A 102 -0.71 2.95 -13.69
N ARG A 103 -0.36 2.61 -12.46
CA ARG A 103 1.03 2.38 -12.08
C ARG A 103 1.57 1.11 -12.73
N GLU A 104 2.67 1.26 -13.44
CA GLU A 104 3.47 0.16 -13.95
C GLU A 104 4.29 -0.51 -12.83
N PRO A 105 4.77 -1.76 -13.03
CA PRO A 105 5.78 -2.34 -12.17
C PRO A 105 7.01 -1.45 -12.03
N LEU A 106 7.55 -1.30 -10.81
CA LEU A 106 8.63 -0.34 -10.53
C LEU A 106 9.87 -0.53 -11.40
N TYR A 107 10.25 -1.78 -11.71
CA TYR A 107 11.40 -2.06 -12.55
C TYR A 107 11.20 -1.61 -14.01
N VAL A 108 9.97 -1.72 -14.53
CA VAL A 108 9.59 -1.23 -15.87
C VAL A 108 9.70 0.30 -15.90
N THR A 109 9.07 0.96 -14.92
CA THR A 109 9.14 2.42 -14.76
C THR A 109 10.60 2.90 -14.67
N ALA A 110 11.44 2.22 -13.86
CA ALA A 110 12.86 2.58 -13.73
C ALA A 110 13.64 2.47 -15.04
N LEU A 111 13.42 1.40 -15.81
CA LEU A 111 14.03 1.23 -17.12
C LEU A 111 13.60 2.32 -18.11
N LYS A 112 12.30 2.64 -18.15
CA LYS A 112 11.78 3.73 -19.01
C LYS A 112 12.37 5.09 -18.62
N HIS A 113 12.46 5.40 -17.32
CA HIS A 113 13.10 6.62 -16.84
C HIS A 113 14.60 6.68 -17.16
N ALA A 114 15.27 5.56 -17.18
CA ALA A 114 16.66 5.47 -17.66
C ALA A 114 16.79 5.60 -19.18
N GLY A 115 15.68 5.78 -19.90
CA GLY A 115 15.64 5.89 -21.36
C GLY A 115 15.82 4.55 -22.09
N CYS A 116 15.66 3.42 -21.39
CA CYS A 116 15.77 2.10 -22.01
C CYS A 116 14.55 1.80 -22.89
N THR A 117 14.79 1.22 -24.05
CA THR A 117 13.74 0.71 -24.93
C THR A 117 13.50 -0.76 -24.63
N ILE A 118 12.42 -1.04 -23.90
CA ILE A 118 12.01 -2.40 -23.53
C ILE A 118 11.25 -3.01 -24.71
N THR A 119 11.43 -4.31 -24.94
CA THR A 119 10.69 -5.07 -25.94
C THR A 119 9.93 -6.24 -25.31
N ALA A 120 8.88 -6.74 -25.95
CA ALA A 120 8.14 -7.90 -25.46
C ALA A 120 9.01 -9.19 -25.37
N GLN A 121 10.12 -9.23 -26.14
CA GLN A 121 11.07 -10.35 -26.09
C GLN A 121 11.90 -10.38 -24.80
N ASP A 122 11.95 -9.28 -24.06
CA ASP A 122 12.62 -9.21 -22.76
C ASP A 122 11.77 -9.79 -21.63
N HIS A 123 10.53 -10.19 -21.94
CA HIS A 123 9.55 -10.75 -20.98
C HIS A 123 9.33 -9.87 -19.75
N PRO A 124 8.90 -8.60 -19.92
CA PRO A 124 8.79 -7.66 -18.83
C PRO A 124 7.65 -7.97 -17.83
N GLN A 125 6.86 -9.00 -18.03
CA GLN A 125 5.82 -9.39 -17.07
C GLN A 125 6.40 -9.76 -15.71
N HIS A 126 7.54 -10.45 -15.66
CA HIS A 126 8.14 -10.94 -14.42
C HIS A 126 9.58 -10.48 -14.26
N VAL A 127 9.87 -9.80 -13.15
CA VAL A 127 11.22 -9.33 -12.84
C VAL A 127 12.25 -10.45 -12.75
N GLU A 128 11.84 -11.64 -12.31
CA GLU A 128 12.73 -12.79 -12.15
C GLU A 128 13.20 -13.40 -13.48
N THR A 129 12.43 -13.23 -14.55
CA THR A 129 12.72 -13.82 -15.87
C THR A 129 13.13 -12.81 -16.90
N MET A 130 12.94 -11.52 -16.62
CA MET A 130 13.31 -10.44 -17.50
C MET A 130 14.84 -10.39 -17.74
N ASN A 131 15.25 -10.22 -19.00
CA ASN A 131 16.66 -10.04 -19.33
C ASN A 131 17.09 -8.58 -19.13
N PHE A 132 17.83 -8.30 -18.05
CA PHE A 132 18.35 -6.96 -17.73
C PHE A 132 19.74 -6.66 -18.32
N GLU A 133 20.43 -7.64 -18.92
CA GLU A 133 21.80 -7.45 -19.43
C GLU A 133 21.93 -6.28 -20.41
N PRO A 134 21.00 -6.10 -21.40
CA PRO A 134 21.11 -5.01 -22.36
C PRO A 134 21.01 -3.61 -21.73
N TYR A 135 20.40 -3.50 -20.55
CA TYR A 135 20.07 -2.21 -19.92
C TYR A 135 21.08 -1.75 -18.87
N LYS A 136 22.00 -2.61 -18.45
CA LYS A 136 22.92 -2.35 -17.33
C LYS A 136 23.70 -1.05 -17.47
N THR A 137 24.28 -0.80 -18.63
CA THR A 137 25.10 0.39 -18.86
C THR A 137 24.25 1.66 -18.76
N GLN A 138 23.11 1.68 -19.45
CA GLN A 138 22.22 2.84 -19.51
C GLN A 138 21.62 3.17 -18.14
N VAL A 139 21.17 2.15 -17.39
CA VAL A 139 20.67 2.31 -16.02
C VAL A 139 21.76 2.83 -15.09
N ARG A 140 23.01 2.36 -15.21
CA ARG A 140 24.14 2.85 -14.42
C ARG A 140 24.42 4.32 -14.72
N GLU A 141 24.51 4.70 -15.98
CA GLU A 141 24.73 6.09 -16.40
C GLU A 141 23.62 7.01 -15.88
N TRP A 142 22.35 6.59 -16.00
CA TRP A 142 21.22 7.32 -15.47
C TRP A 142 21.31 7.50 -13.94
N PHE A 143 21.66 6.44 -13.21
CA PHE A 143 21.79 6.49 -11.75
C PHE A 143 22.93 7.43 -11.30
N GLU A 144 24.10 7.35 -11.98
CA GLU A 144 25.27 8.18 -11.67
C GLU A 144 25.06 9.67 -12.03
N THR A 145 24.25 9.96 -13.04
CA THR A 145 23.96 11.34 -13.48
C THR A 145 22.76 11.95 -12.79
N THR A 146 21.90 11.13 -12.16
CA THR A 146 20.70 11.61 -11.46
C THR A 146 21.10 12.32 -10.17
N GLN A 147 20.83 13.62 -10.12
CA GLN A 147 21.00 14.40 -8.89
C GLN A 147 19.82 14.18 -7.96
N ILE A 148 20.06 13.56 -6.81
CA ILE A 148 19.07 13.45 -5.75
C ILE A 148 19.07 14.79 -5.01
N PRO A 149 17.93 15.54 -4.99
CA PRO A 149 17.85 16.79 -4.25
C PRO A 149 18.18 16.56 -2.77
N GLN A 150 19.22 17.23 -2.27
CA GLN A 150 19.52 17.18 -0.85
C GLN A 150 18.48 18.01 -0.10
N LYS A 151 17.64 17.36 0.68
CA LYS A 151 16.73 18.04 1.59
C LYS A 151 17.56 18.64 2.72
N GLN A 152 17.43 19.96 2.96
CA GLN A 152 18.01 20.58 4.16
C GLN A 152 17.30 19.99 5.39
N GLU A 153 18.02 19.19 6.16
CA GLU A 153 17.50 18.62 7.39
C GLU A 153 17.61 19.63 8.53
N THR A 154 16.50 19.97 9.13
CA THR A 154 16.49 20.66 10.43
C THR A 154 16.77 19.65 11.54
N GLN A 155 17.41 20.09 12.62
CA GLN A 155 17.61 19.28 13.82
C GLN A 155 16.49 19.47 14.85
N GLU A 156 15.55 20.40 14.60
CA GLU A 156 14.43 20.69 15.49
C GLU A 156 13.43 19.52 15.50
N LYS A 157 13.33 18.82 16.64
CA LYS A 157 12.40 17.72 16.85
C LYS A 157 11.04 18.29 17.23
N VAL A 158 10.01 17.92 16.46
CA VAL A 158 8.62 18.35 16.72
C VAL A 158 7.80 17.29 17.43
N LEU A 159 8.08 16.01 17.18
CA LEU A 159 7.43 14.89 17.87
C LEU A 159 8.52 13.92 18.37
N LYS A 160 8.40 13.47 19.60
CA LYS A 160 9.22 12.38 20.15
C LYS A 160 8.30 11.34 20.78
N VAL A 161 8.46 10.11 20.39
CA VAL A 161 7.87 8.93 21.03
C VAL A 161 8.99 8.22 21.77
N ASP A 162 8.80 7.96 23.06
CA ASP A 162 9.86 7.50 23.95
C ASP A 162 9.41 6.29 24.76
N HIS A 163 10.01 5.11 24.47
CA HIS A 163 9.74 3.83 25.13
C HIS A 163 8.24 3.50 25.28
N LEU A 164 7.45 3.71 24.20
CA LEU A 164 6.01 3.57 24.25
C LEU A 164 5.59 2.10 24.27
N HIS A 165 4.73 1.75 25.23
CA HIS A 165 4.11 0.44 25.36
C HIS A 165 2.60 0.57 25.38
N PHE A 166 1.92 -0.41 24.77
CA PHE A 166 0.46 -0.46 24.80
C PHE A 166 -0.07 -1.87 24.63
N SER A 167 -1.16 -2.17 25.34
CA SER A 167 -1.92 -3.43 25.27
C SER A 167 -3.38 -3.14 25.44
N TYR A 168 -4.26 -3.71 24.57
CA TYR A 168 -5.71 -3.69 24.81
C TYR A 168 -6.14 -4.67 25.91
N GLN A 169 -5.35 -5.72 26.11
CA GLN A 169 -5.52 -6.74 27.15
C GLN A 169 -4.15 -7.00 27.80
N PRO A 170 -4.10 -7.22 29.09
CA PRO A 170 -2.81 -7.36 29.83
C PRO A 170 -1.87 -8.42 29.26
N GLU A 171 -2.43 -9.48 28.68
CA GLU A 171 -1.67 -10.66 28.22
C GLU A 171 -1.15 -10.51 26.78
N LYS A 172 -1.56 -9.45 26.06
CA LYS A 172 -1.19 -9.29 24.65
C LYS A 172 -0.69 -7.88 24.35
N ALA A 173 0.61 -7.71 24.39
CA ALA A 173 1.24 -6.47 23.96
C ALA A 173 0.99 -6.22 22.46
N ILE A 174 0.58 -5.00 22.12
CA ILE A 174 0.41 -4.51 20.75
C ILE A 174 1.60 -3.66 20.34
N LEU A 175 2.06 -2.80 21.24
CA LEU A 175 3.27 -2.01 21.07
C LEU A 175 4.21 -2.31 22.25
N SER A 176 5.47 -2.52 21.94
CA SER A 176 6.52 -2.82 22.94
C SER A 176 7.76 -2.02 22.60
N ASP A 177 8.09 -1.08 23.48
CA ASP A 177 9.31 -0.27 23.41
C ASP A 177 9.48 0.51 22.10
N ILE A 178 8.42 1.19 21.66
CA ILE A 178 8.46 2.02 20.45
C ILE A 178 9.08 3.36 20.76
N SER A 179 10.18 3.69 20.07
CA SER A 179 10.88 4.96 20.21
C SER A 179 11.28 5.50 18.84
N PHE A 180 10.97 6.76 18.57
CA PHE A 180 11.41 7.50 17.39
C PHE A 180 11.16 9.01 17.55
N ASP A 181 11.87 9.79 16.76
CA ASP A 181 11.71 11.25 16.67
C ASP A 181 11.23 11.65 15.27
N VAL A 182 10.51 12.76 15.18
CA VAL A 182 10.15 13.41 13.92
C VAL A 182 10.65 14.84 13.95
N LYS A 183 11.40 15.23 12.93
CA LYS A 183 11.95 16.57 12.79
C LYS A 183 10.96 17.49 12.07
N LYS A 184 11.09 18.79 12.27
CA LYS A 184 10.26 19.79 11.60
C LYS A 184 10.41 19.71 10.08
N GLY A 185 9.27 19.64 9.38
CA GLY A 185 9.26 19.49 7.92
C GLY A 185 9.71 18.14 7.40
N GLU A 186 9.93 17.15 8.28
CA GLU A 186 10.20 15.77 7.89
C GLU A 186 8.90 15.07 7.49
N MET A 187 9.00 14.17 6.51
CA MET A 187 7.95 13.21 6.18
C MET A 187 8.44 11.82 6.52
N ILE A 188 7.76 11.15 7.44
CA ILE A 188 8.06 9.76 7.81
C ILE A 188 6.94 8.84 7.35
N SER A 189 7.27 7.60 7.02
CA SER A 189 6.31 6.55 6.71
C SER A 189 6.44 5.41 7.72
N ILE A 190 5.34 5.11 8.43
CA ILE A 190 5.27 3.99 9.37
C ILE A 190 4.67 2.80 8.64
N VAL A 191 5.52 1.81 8.34
CA VAL A 191 5.14 0.63 7.56
C VAL A 191 5.11 -0.63 8.43
N GLY A 192 4.32 -1.61 8.02
CA GLY A 192 4.21 -2.89 8.72
C GLY A 192 2.98 -3.66 8.26
N LYS A 193 2.99 -4.97 8.50
CA LYS A 193 1.87 -5.87 8.18
C LYS A 193 0.57 -5.48 8.91
N ASN A 194 -0.56 -6.01 8.44
CA ASN A 194 -1.84 -5.81 9.12
C ASN A 194 -1.80 -6.38 10.55
N GLY A 195 -2.32 -5.58 11.49
CA GLY A 195 -2.27 -5.92 12.93
C GLY A 195 -0.94 -5.60 13.63
N ALA A 196 0.03 -4.95 12.97
CA ALA A 196 1.31 -4.57 13.59
C ALA A 196 1.23 -3.39 14.58
N GLY A 197 0.05 -2.79 14.78
CA GLY A 197 -0.14 -1.69 15.74
C GLY A 197 -0.02 -0.28 15.16
N LYS A 198 0.08 -0.11 13.81
CA LYS A 198 0.20 1.21 13.18
C LYS A 198 -0.91 2.19 13.57
N THR A 199 -2.17 1.77 13.45
CA THR A 199 -3.34 2.57 13.86
C THR A 199 -3.38 2.80 15.38
N THR A 200 -2.93 1.82 16.16
CA THR A 200 -2.82 1.96 17.61
C THR A 200 -1.82 3.05 17.98
N LEU A 201 -0.70 3.10 17.28
CA LEU A 201 0.33 4.15 17.48
C LEU A 201 -0.23 5.55 17.14
N SER A 202 -0.93 5.71 16.00
CA SER A 202 -1.57 6.99 15.67
C SER A 202 -2.61 7.40 16.71
N ASN A 203 -3.42 6.45 17.21
CA ASN A 203 -4.41 6.72 18.24
C ASN A 203 -3.80 7.16 19.58
N LEU A 204 -2.63 6.61 19.94
CA LEU A 204 -1.87 7.02 21.11
C LEU A 204 -1.30 8.45 20.95
N ILE A 205 -0.77 8.77 19.78
CA ILE A 205 -0.25 10.10 19.47
C ILE A 205 -1.38 11.14 19.55
N CYS A 206 -2.55 10.84 18.98
CA CYS A 206 -3.71 11.72 19.00
C CYS A 206 -4.46 11.75 20.34
N GLY A 207 -4.14 10.86 21.29
CA GLY A 207 -4.77 10.80 22.60
C GLY A 207 -6.10 10.05 22.66
N PHE A 208 -6.50 9.33 21.60
CA PHE A 208 -7.65 8.43 21.65
C PHE A 208 -7.40 7.19 22.51
N LEU A 209 -6.13 6.88 22.78
CA LEU A 209 -5.68 5.83 23.68
C LEU A 209 -4.57 6.39 24.57
N GLU A 210 -4.45 5.81 25.78
CA GLU A 210 -3.37 6.14 26.72
C GLU A 210 -2.32 5.03 26.73
N PRO A 211 -1.00 5.38 26.68
CA PRO A 211 0.05 4.38 26.74
C PRO A 211 0.11 3.72 28.12
N SER A 212 0.43 2.44 28.16
CA SER A 212 0.67 1.74 29.44
C SER A 212 2.03 2.09 30.06
N LYS A 213 3.02 2.47 29.21
CA LYS A 213 4.33 2.99 29.63
C LYS A 213 4.89 3.86 28.50
N GLY A 214 5.90 4.67 28.85
CA GLY A 214 6.55 5.58 27.95
C GLY A 214 5.81 6.92 27.88
N LYS A 215 6.29 7.81 27.02
CA LYS A 215 5.72 9.16 26.86
C LYS A 215 5.77 9.63 25.41
N ILE A 216 4.96 10.64 25.12
CA ILE A 216 4.94 11.32 23.83
C ILE A 216 5.14 12.80 24.10
N GLU A 217 6.15 13.38 23.45
CA GLU A 217 6.47 14.79 23.56
C GLU A 217 6.19 15.51 22.23
N LEU A 218 5.61 16.70 22.30
CA LEU A 218 5.40 17.61 21.18
C LEU A 218 6.14 18.91 21.45
N ASN A 219 7.06 19.29 20.55
CA ASN A 219 7.94 20.47 20.73
C ASN A 219 8.65 20.48 22.10
N GLY A 220 9.08 19.30 22.55
CA GLY A 220 9.78 19.13 23.83
C GLY A 220 8.90 19.07 25.09
N ASN A 221 7.57 19.19 24.94
CA ASN A 221 6.63 19.10 26.05
C ASN A 221 5.89 17.75 26.05
N ASP A 222 5.77 17.14 27.21
CA ASP A 222 4.95 15.93 27.38
C ASP A 222 3.47 16.26 27.15
N ILE A 223 2.87 15.57 26.19
CA ILE A 223 1.45 15.75 25.84
C ILE A 223 0.52 14.75 26.52
N SER A 224 1.01 13.91 27.42
CA SER A 224 0.20 12.92 28.15
C SER A 224 -0.96 13.57 28.91
N PRO A 225 -0.80 14.75 29.56
CA PRO A 225 -1.89 15.41 30.27
C PRO A 225 -2.95 16.04 29.37
N LEU A 226 -2.64 16.25 28.08
CA LEU A 226 -3.52 16.95 27.15
C LEU A 226 -4.68 16.05 26.70
N SER A 227 -5.87 16.63 26.71
CA SER A 227 -7.07 16.01 26.13
C SER A 227 -6.93 15.86 24.60
N VAL A 228 -7.77 15.01 23.98
CA VAL A 228 -7.85 14.86 22.51
C VAL A 228 -8.06 16.20 21.82
N LYS A 229 -8.90 17.08 22.39
CA LYS A 229 -9.18 18.41 21.84
C LYS A 229 -7.93 19.29 21.84
N GLU A 230 -7.22 19.35 22.97
CA GLU A 230 -5.98 20.15 23.08
C GLU A 230 -4.88 19.62 22.17
N ARG A 231 -4.73 18.29 22.04
CA ARG A 231 -3.81 17.71 21.04
C ARG A 231 -4.23 18.03 19.62
N GLY A 232 -5.53 18.08 19.33
CA GLY A 232 -6.10 18.41 18.03
C GLY A 232 -5.79 19.85 17.55
N GLU A 233 -5.42 20.76 18.45
CA GLU A 233 -4.94 22.10 18.11
C GLU A 233 -3.54 22.07 17.45
N HIS A 234 -2.81 20.96 17.61
CA HIS A 234 -1.44 20.80 17.14
C HIS A 234 -1.23 19.63 16.19
N ILE A 235 -2.09 18.60 16.25
CA ILE A 235 -1.96 17.33 15.53
C ILE A 235 -3.23 17.08 14.74
N GLY A 236 -3.17 17.24 13.42
CA GLY A 236 -4.24 16.81 12.52
C GLY A 236 -4.15 15.32 12.20
N ILE A 237 -5.29 14.63 12.10
CA ILE A 237 -5.36 13.22 11.68
C ILE A 237 -6.35 13.06 10.52
N VAL A 238 -5.97 12.26 9.52
CA VAL A 238 -6.89 11.76 8.50
C VAL A 238 -7.04 10.25 8.72
N MET A 239 -8.26 9.82 9.02
CA MET A 239 -8.54 8.40 9.31
C MET A 239 -8.61 7.56 8.04
N GLN A 240 -8.35 6.26 8.17
CA GLN A 240 -8.45 5.29 7.08
C GLN A 240 -9.85 5.25 6.43
N ASN A 241 -10.89 5.45 7.22
CA ASN A 241 -12.26 5.59 6.72
C ASN A 241 -12.69 7.06 6.85
N PRO A 242 -12.71 7.84 5.77
CA PRO A 242 -13.05 9.26 5.81
C PRO A 242 -14.47 9.51 6.29
N ASN A 243 -15.41 8.58 6.13
CA ASN A 243 -16.78 8.71 6.64
C ASN A 243 -16.86 8.84 8.16
N GLN A 244 -15.80 8.46 8.89
CA GLN A 244 -15.73 8.66 10.35
C GLN A 244 -15.35 10.10 10.73
N MET A 245 -14.91 10.89 9.78
CA MET A 245 -14.46 12.28 10.00
C MET A 245 -15.47 13.29 9.46
N ILE A 246 -16.16 12.96 8.37
CA ILE A 246 -17.15 13.84 7.74
C ILE A 246 -18.40 13.84 8.59
N SER A 247 -18.70 14.96 9.22
CA SER A 247 -19.80 15.13 10.16
C SER A 247 -20.97 15.95 9.60
N LYS A 248 -20.73 16.70 8.52
CA LYS A 248 -21.70 17.62 7.93
C LYS A 248 -22.25 17.11 6.60
N PRO A 249 -23.51 17.41 6.28
CA PRO A 249 -24.12 17.00 5.01
C PRO A 249 -23.61 17.78 3.80
N MET A 250 -23.04 18.98 4.02
CA MET A 250 -22.58 19.86 2.97
C MET A 250 -21.07 20.12 3.09
N ILE A 251 -20.37 20.09 1.98
CA ILE A 251 -18.90 20.25 1.95
C ILE A 251 -18.46 21.58 2.56
N TYR A 252 -19.13 22.68 2.27
CA TYR A 252 -18.78 23.98 2.80
C TYR A 252 -18.96 24.09 4.33
N GLU A 253 -19.87 23.32 4.91
CA GLU A 253 -20.08 23.27 6.38
C GLU A 253 -19.00 22.42 7.08
N GLU A 254 -18.38 21.49 6.37
CA GLU A 254 -17.29 20.66 6.90
C GLU A 254 -15.95 21.39 6.85
N VAL A 255 -15.76 22.32 5.89
CA VAL A 255 -14.50 23.02 5.64
C VAL A 255 -14.47 24.43 6.27
N ALA A 256 -15.62 24.99 6.66
CA ALA A 256 -15.75 26.30 7.32
C ALA A 256 -15.42 26.21 8.81
#